data_eed718d21a71ae4476e9feef75aa243c
#
_entry.id   eed718d21a71ae4476e9feef75aa243c
#
_cell.length_a   1.000
_cell.length_b   1.000
_cell.length_c   1.000
_cell.angle_alpha   90.00
_cell.angle_beta   90.00
_cell.angle_gamma   90.00
#
_symmetry.space_group_name_H-M   'P 1'
#
loop_
_entity.id
_entity.type
_entity.pdbx_description
1 polymer ?
#
loop_
_entity_poly.entity_id
_entity_poly.type
_entity_poly.pdbx_seq_one_letter_code
_entity_poly.pdbx_strand_id
1 'polypeptide(L)'
;FIGNPVIALILGVFLAMTLVPAAEKKNTLSWITEGVTNSAGILAITGAGGAFGAILQKLPIADALSASLLGLGVFLPFIIAALLKTAMGASTVAMITTSAMIAPLMPALGFTSPLAKVLVIMAIGAGSMTVSHANDSYFWVVSQFSDMETKDAYKCQTGMTGVMGIVTIIIVFILS
;
A
#
# COMPACT_ATOMS: atom_id res chain seq x y z
N PHE A 1 6.57 25.48 -5.98
CA PHE A 1 7.43 24.65 -6.84
C PHE A 1 8.07 23.51 -6.01
N ILE A 2 8.85 23.83 -4.99
CA ILE A 2 9.56 22.86 -4.14
C ILE A 2 8.60 21.96 -3.33
N GLY A 3 7.40 22.45 -3.00
CA GLY A 3 6.37 21.66 -2.31
C GLY A 3 5.65 20.61 -3.19
N ASN A 4 5.97 20.55 -4.48
CA ASN A 4 5.44 19.48 -5.33
C ASN A 4 6.18 18.17 -5.03
N PRO A 5 5.47 17.06 -4.67
CA PRO A 5 6.11 15.81 -4.29
C PRO A 5 7.05 15.24 -5.35
N VAL A 6 6.70 15.36 -6.63
CA VAL A 6 7.52 14.85 -7.74
C VAL A 6 8.84 15.62 -7.82
N ILE A 7 8.79 16.95 -7.70
CA ILE A 7 9.99 17.80 -7.73
C ILE A 7 10.86 17.51 -6.51
N ALA A 8 10.27 17.38 -5.32
CA ALA A 8 10.99 17.04 -4.10
C ALA A 8 11.71 15.69 -4.22
N LEU A 9 11.06 14.68 -4.80
CA LEU A 9 11.67 13.37 -5.04
C LEU A 9 12.82 13.45 -6.05
N ILE A 10 12.65 14.17 -7.15
CA ILE A 10 13.73 14.35 -8.15
C ILE A 10 14.92 15.05 -7.52
N LEU A 11 14.71 16.13 -6.77
CA LEU A 11 15.77 16.81 -6.04
C LEU A 11 16.45 15.90 -5.02
N GLY A 12 15.67 15.05 -4.32
CA GLY A 12 16.18 14.04 -3.40
C GLY A 12 17.12 13.04 -4.09
N VAL A 13 16.77 12.58 -5.28
CA VAL A 13 17.64 11.70 -6.08
C VAL A 13 18.96 12.39 -6.42
N PHE A 14 18.92 13.65 -6.91
CA PHE A 14 20.15 14.39 -7.19
C PHE A 14 21.02 14.60 -5.95
N LEU A 15 20.41 14.93 -4.81
CA LEU A 15 21.14 15.04 -3.54
C LEU A 15 21.76 13.71 -3.12
N ALA A 16 21.03 12.60 -3.22
CA ALA A 16 21.55 11.28 -2.92
C ALA A 16 22.75 10.91 -3.79
N MET A 17 22.74 11.28 -5.07
CA MET A 17 23.88 11.07 -5.97
C MET A 17 25.14 11.85 -5.55
N THR A 18 25.00 12.98 -4.87
CA THR A 18 26.17 13.74 -4.35
C THR A 18 26.81 13.04 -3.14
N LEU A 19 26.06 12.20 -2.43
CA LEU A 19 26.55 11.47 -1.26
C LEU A 19 27.31 10.18 -1.65
N VAL A 20 27.28 9.78 -2.93
CA VAL A 20 27.94 8.57 -3.41
C VAL A 20 29.46 8.75 -3.36
N PRO A 21 30.19 7.89 -2.61
CA PRO A 21 31.65 7.92 -2.58
C PRO A 21 32.26 7.77 -3.98
N ALA A 22 33.38 8.43 -4.23
CA ALA A 22 34.04 8.40 -5.54
C ALA A 22 34.39 6.97 -6.03
N ALA A 23 34.68 6.07 -5.08
CA ALA A 23 34.99 4.66 -5.38
C ALA A 23 33.76 3.90 -5.92
N GLU A 24 32.55 4.30 -5.54
CA GLU A 24 31.32 3.61 -5.88
C GLU A 24 30.53 4.24 -7.03
N LYS A 25 31.01 5.36 -7.58
CA LYS A 25 30.37 6.03 -8.73
C LYS A 25 30.15 5.11 -9.93
N LYS A 26 30.94 4.06 -10.08
CA LYS A 26 30.79 3.06 -11.13
C LYS A 26 29.48 2.27 -11.01
N ASN A 27 28.93 2.16 -9.80
CA ASN A 27 27.73 1.39 -9.49
C ASN A 27 26.43 2.22 -9.62
N THR A 28 26.53 3.54 -9.82
CA THR A 28 25.37 4.43 -9.88
C THR A 28 24.37 4.02 -10.96
N LEU A 29 24.86 3.60 -12.12
CA LEU A 29 23.99 3.16 -13.21
C LEU A 29 23.22 1.88 -12.87
N SER A 30 23.88 0.92 -12.20
CA SER A 30 23.22 -0.31 -11.76
C SER A 30 22.15 -0.03 -10.72
N TRP A 31 22.36 0.87 -9.78
CA TRP A 31 21.37 1.29 -8.79
C TRP A 31 20.17 1.98 -9.42
N ILE A 32 20.40 2.85 -10.40
CA ILE A 32 19.31 3.48 -11.16
C ILE A 32 18.51 2.42 -11.91
N THR A 33 19.20 1.49 -12.57
CA THR A 33 18.54 0.39 -13.31
C THR A 33 17.72 -0.49 -12.38
N GLU A 34 18.26 -0.84 -11.22
CA GLU A 34 17.53 -1.61 -10.20
C GLU A 34 16.29 -0.84 -9.70
N GLY A 35 16.43 0.44 -9.40
CA GLY A 35 15.32 1.30 -9.00
C GLY A 35 14.21 1.36 -10.05
N VAL A 36 14.57 1.52 -11.32
CA VAL A 36 13.62 1.51 -12.45
C VAL A 36 12.95 0.14 -12.59
N THR A 37 13.72 -0.94 -12.51
CA THR A 37 13.19 -2.31 -12.61
C THR A 37 12.19 -2.59 -11.48
N ASN A 38 12.52 -2.21 -10.24
CA ASN A 38 11.62 -2.37 -9.10
C ASN A 38 10.35 -1.53 -9.23
N SER A 39 10.45 -0.34 -9.86
CA SER A 39 9.30 0.53 -10.10
C SER A 39 8.40 0.04 -11.24
N ALA A 40 8.92 -0.70 -12.22
CA ALA A 40 8.17 -1.13 -13.40
C ALA A 40 6.95 -1.98 -13.04
N GLY A 41 7.09 -2.90 -12.08
CA GLY A 41 5.98 -3.72 -11.59
C GLY A 41 4.87 -2.87 -10.96
N ILE A 42 5.25 -1.88 -10.16
CA ILE A 42 4.30 -0.95 -9.50
C ILE A 42 3.54 -0.13 -10.55
N LEU A 43 4.24 0.39 -11.55
CA LEU A 43 3.63 1.16 -12.65
C LEU A 43 2.66 0.30 -13.46
N ALA A 44 3.03 -0.94 -13.77
CA ALA A 44 2.16 -1.87 -14.50
C ALA A 44 0.89 -2.20 -13.72
N ILE A 45 1.01 -2.51 -12.42
CA ILE A 45 -0.13 -2.79 -11.53
C ILE A 45 -1.03 -1.57 -11.40
N THR A 46 -0.45 -0.39 -11.21
CA THR A 46 -1.21 0.87 -11.08
C THR A 46 -1.97 1.18 -12.38
N GLY A 47 -1.30 1.01 -13.52
CA GLY A 47 -1.93 1.20 -14.83
C GLY A 47 -3.07 0.21 -15.09
N ALA A 48 -2.85 -1.07 -14.81
CA ALA A 48 -3.87 -2.11 -14.95
C ALA A 48 -5.05 -1.88 -13.99
N GLY A 49 -4.79 -1.52 -12.74
CA GLY A 49 -5.82 -1.18 -11.75
C GLY A 49 -6.64 0.04 -12.16
N GLY A 50 -6.00 1.08 -12.69
CA GLY A 50 -6.69 2.25 -13.23
C GLY A 50 -7.57 1.93 -14.45
N ALA A 51 -7.07 1.11 -15.38
CA ALA A 51 -7.83 0.64 -16.55
C ALA A 51 -9.04 -0.21 -16.12
N PHE A 52 -8.85 -1.13 -15.19
CA PHE A 52 -9.93 -1.95 -14.62
C PHE A 52 -10.99 -1.09 -13.94
N GLY A 53 -10.56 -0.12 -13.12
CA GLY A 53 -11.47 0.83 -12.47
C GLY A 53 -12.27 1.68 -13.45
N ALA A 54 -11.65 2.12 -14.56
CA ALA A 54 -12.32 2.87 -15.61
C ALA A 54 -13.39 2.04 -16.33
N ILE A 55 -13.16 0.73 -16.49
CA ILE A 55 -14.15 -0.20 -17.04
C ILE A 55 -15.31 -0.39 -16.06
N LEU A 56 -15.00 -0.61 -14.77
CA LEU A 56 -16.03 -0.79 -13.72
C LEU A 56 -16.97 0.41 -13.62
N GLN A 57 -16.46 1.64 -13.78
CA GLN A 57 -17.28 2.85 -13.78
C GLN A 57 -18.31 2.92 -14.95
N LYS A 58 -18.02 2.24 -16.06
CA LYS A 58 -18.92 2.22 -17.23
C LYS A 58 -19.96 1.11 -17.18
N LEU A 59 -19.83 0.18 -16.27
CA LEU A 59 -20.75 -0.93 -16.09
C LEU A 59 -21.85 -0.55 -15.08
N PRO A 60 -23.11 -0.92 -15.29
CA PRO A 60 -24.19 -0.72 -14.32
C PRO A 60 -23.99 -1.56 -13.04
N ILE A 61 -22.87 -2.27 -12.96
CA ILE A 61 -22.44 -3.03 -11.80
C ILE A 61 -22.13 -2.09 -10.61
N ALA A 62 -21.79 -0.82 -10.85
CA ALA A 62 -21.54 0.15 -9.79
C ALA A 62 -22.77 0.30 -8.87
N ASP A 63 -23.98 0.27 -9.41
CA ASP A 63 -25.21 0.37 -8.64
C ASP A 63 -25.52 -0.92 -7.85
N ALA A 64 -25.27 -2.08 -8.43
CA ALA A 64 -25.47 -3.37 -7.78
C ALA A 64 -24.39 -3.67 -6.72
N LEU A 65 -23.13 -3.31 -7.02
CA LEU A 65 -22.01 -3.45 -6.06
C LEU A 65 -22.17 -2.45 -4.91
N SER A 66 -22.54 -1.21 -5.19
CA SER A 66 -22.74 -0.20 -4.17
C SER A 66 -23.84 -0.61 -3.17
N ALA A 67 -24.94 -1.20 -3.62
CA ALA A 67 -25.98 -1.66 -2.72
C ALA A 67 -25.52 -2.75 -1.74
N SER A 68 -24.61 -3.64 -2.18
CA SER A 68 -24.08 -4.73 -1.33
C SER A 68 -22.86 -4.34 -0.52
N LEU A 69 -22.05 -3.40 -1.01
CA LEU A 69 -20.76 -3.01 -0.40
C LEU A 69 -20.82 -1.69 0.38
N LEU A 70 -21.86 -0.86 0.17
CA LEU A 70 -22.09 0.37 0.94
C LEU A 70 -22.17 0.11 2.45
N GLY A 71 -22.67 -1.06 2.85
CA GLY A 71 -22.73 -1.46 4.25
C GLY A 71 -21.36 -1.72 4.90
N LEU A 72 -20.30 -1.91 4.11
CA LEU A 72 -18.95 -2.14 4.63
C LEU A 72 -18.17 -0.84 4.88
N GLY A 73 -18.56 0.29 4.28
CA GLY A 73 -17.89 1.56 4.49
C GLY A 73 -16.35 1.46 4.36
N VAL A 74 -15.63 1.96 5.36
CA VAL A 74 -14.16 1.94 5.43
C VAL A 74 -13.55 0.54 5.60
N PHE A 75 -14.37 -0.47 5.96
CA PHE A 75 -13.89 -1.85 6.06
C PHE A 75 -13.60 -2.47 4.68
N LEU A 76 -14.27 -2.04 3.62
CA LEU A 76 -14.02 -2.57 2.28
C LEU A 76 -12.58 -2.37 1.82
N PRO A 77 -12.04 -1.13 1.76
CA PRO A 77 -10.64 -0.90 1.40
C PRO A 77 -9.66 -1.59 2.36
N PHE A 78 -9.96 -1.67 3.65
CA PHE A 78 -9.17 -2.42 4.62
C PHE A 78 -9.08 -3.91 4.28
N ILE A 79 -10.22 -4.57 4.04
CA ILE A 79 -10.28 -6.01 3.75
C ILE A 79 -9.52 -6.33 2.47
N ILE A 80 -9.72 -5.55 1.40
CA ILE A 80 -9.02 -5.75 0.13
C ILE A 80 -7.51 -5.61 0.33
N ALA A 81 -7.05 -4.57 1.04
CA ALA A 81 -5.65 -4.37 1.32
C ALA A 81 -5.04 -5.50 2.16
N ALA A 82 -5.76 -5.98 3.19
CA ALA A 82 -5.33 -7.09 4.04
C ALA A 82 -5.23 -8.41 3.27
N LEU A 83 -6.20 -8.71 2.41
CA LEU A 83 -6.16 -9.90 1.55
C LEU A 83 -4.98 -9.85 0.58
N LEU A 84 -4.78 -8.71 -0.10
CA LEU A 84 -3.64 -8.54 -1.00
C LEU A 84 -2.32 -8.61 -0.26
N LYS A 85 -2.19 -7.99 0.92
CA LYS A 85 -1.01 -8.09 1.77
C LYS A 85 -0.70 -9.53 2.14
N THR A 86 -1.70 -10.26 2.58
CA THR A 86 -1.55 -11.68 2.96
C THR A 86 -1.14 -12.53 1.75
N ALA A 87 -1.70 -12.29 0.57
CA ALA A 87 -1.39 -13.03 -0.63
C ALA A 87 0.00 -12.70 -1.21
N MET A 88 0.37 -11.41 -1.25
CA MET A 88 1.56 -10.93 -1.96
C MET A 88 2.78 -10.70 -1.06
N GLY A 89 2.58 -10.59 0.23
CA GLY A 89 3.63 -10.36 1.22
C GLY A 89 4.20 -8.93 1.25
N ALA A 90 3.88 -8.07 0.28
CA ALA A 90 4.44 -6.73 0.17
C ALA A 90 3.40 -5.65 0.52
N SER A 91 3.61 -4.92 1.62
CA SER A 91 2.71 -3.84 2.06
C SER A 91 2.56 -2.75 1.01
N THR A 92 3.67 -2.31 0.39
CA THR A 92 3.66 -1.26 -0.63
C THR A 92 2.81 -1.65 -1.84
N VAL A 93 2.97 -2.89 -2.32
CA VAL A 93 2.21 -3.39 -3.47
C VAL A 93 0.73 -3.51 -3.12
N ALA A 94 0.39 -4.05 -1.95
CA ALA A 94 -0.98 -4.14 -1.47
C ALA A 94 -1.64 -2.75 -1.37
N MET A 95 -0.92 -1.76 -0.84
CA MET A 95 -1.38 -0.38 -0.69
C MET A 95 -1.66 0.27 -2.06
N ILE A 96 -0.71 0.19 -2.99
CA ILE A 96 -0.84 0.79 -4.33
C ILE A 96 -1.96 0.12 -5.12
N THR A 97 -2.01 -1.21 -5.11
CA THR A 97 -3.03 -1.97 -5.83
C THR A 97 -4.42 -1.68 -5.30
N THR A 98 -4.60 -1.71 -3.97
CA THR A 98 -5.89 -1.38 -3.36
C THR A 98 -6.30 0.06 -3.66
N SER A 99 -5.37 1.01 -3.58
CA SER A 99 -5.66 2.40 -3.91
C SER A 99 -6.10 2.57 -5.36
N ALA A 100 -5.44 1.90 -6.30
CA ALA A 100 -5.81 1.92 -7.71
C ALA A 100 -7.19 1.30 -7.97
N MET A 101 -7.57 0.26 -7.23
CA MET A 101 -8.89 -0.38 -7.32
C MET A 101 -9.99 0.47 -6.69
N ILE A 102 -9.74 1.07 -5.54
CA ILE A 102 -10.76 1.81 -4.76
C ILE A 102 -10.96 3.23 -5.29
N ALA A 103 -9.90 3.90 -5.77
CA ALA A 103 -9.98 5.30 -6.21
C ALA A 103 -11.13 5.58 -7.19
N PRO A 104 -11.33 4.81 -8.28
CA PRO A 104 -12.43 5.02 -9.20
C PRO A 104 -13.82 4.71 -8.60
N LEU A 105 -13.88 3.92 -7.54
CA LEU A 105 -15.14 3.52 -6.89
C LEU A 105 -15.53 4.48 -5.76
N MET A 106 -14.63 5.37 -5.32
CA MET A 106 -14.86 6.27 -4.17
C MET A 106 -16.16 7.06 -4.25
N PRO A 107 -16.55 7.67 -5.39
CA PRO A 107 -17.81 8.40 -5.49
C PRO A 107 -19.04 7.48 -5.31
N ALA A 108 -19.01 6.29 -5.91
CA ALA A 108 -20.10 5.31 -5.81
C ALA A 108 -20.23 4.74 -4.39
N LEU A 109 -19.12 4.64 -3.65
CA LEU A 109 -19.08 4.19 -2.26
C LEU A 109 -19.39 5.33 -1.24
N GLY A 110 -19.70 6.53 -1.70
CA GLY A 110 -20.02 7.66 -0.84
C GLY A 110 -18.82 8.41 -0.26
N PHE A 111 -17.58 8.06 -0.63
CA PHE A 111 -16.35 8.70 -0.13
C PHE A 111 -16.02 9.99 -0.92
N THR A 112 -16.90 10.98 -0.84
CA THR A 112 -16.78 12.23 -1.62
C THR A 112 -16.07 13.35 -0.87
N SER A 113 -16.20 13.42 0.46
CA SER A 113 -15.60 14.47 1.28
C SER A 113 -14.07 14.29 1.41
N PRO A 114 -13.30 15.37 1.64
CA PRO A 114 -11.86 15.28 1.90
C PRO A 114 -11.53 14.37 3.08
N LEU A 115 -12.31 14.43 4.15
CA LEU A 115 -12.13 13.59 5.33
C LEU A 115 -12.35 12.11 5.00
N ALA A 116 -13.44 11.77 4.29
CA ALA A 116 -13.71 10.41 3.87
C ALA A 116 -12.56 9.82 3.02
N LYS A 117 -11.98 10.63 2.12
CA LYS A 117 -10.82 10.22 1.32
C LYS A 117 -9.60 9.89 2.19
N VAL A 118 -9.32 10.70 3.21
CA VAL A 118 -8.23 10.46 4.16
C VAL A 118 -8.50 9.17 4.94
N LEU A 119 -9.72 8.96 5.42
CA LEU A 119 -10.08 7.75 6.16
C LEU A 119 -9.96 6.47 5.30
N VAL A 120 -10.30 6.53 4.02
CA VAL A 120 -10.07 5.43 3.07
C VAL A 120 -8.57 5.13 2.92
N ILE A 121 -7.73 6.16 2.79
CA ILE A 121 -6.27 5.97 2.71
C ILE A 121 -5.73 5.32 4.00
N MET A 122 -6.20 5.76 5.16
CA MET A 122 -5.84 5.17 6.45
C MET A 122 -6.31 3.72 6.57
N ALA A 123 -7.51 3.40 6.10
CA ALA A 123 -8.03 2.03 6.07
C ALA A 123 -7.19 1.11 5.16
N ILE A 124 -6.79 1.59 3.99
CA ILE A 124 -5.88 0.87 3.08
C ILE A 124 -4.52 0.65 3.76
N GLY A 125 -3.98 1.68 4.41
CA GLY A 125 -2.74 1.60 5.17
C GLY A 125 -2.82 0.54 6.27
N ALA A 126 -3.88 0.57 7.08
CA ALA A 126 -4.13 -0.41 8.13
C ALA A 126 -4.20 -1.85 7.58
N GLY A 127 -4.95 -2.08 6.49
CA GLY A 127 -5.04 -3.39 5.85
C GLY A 127 -3.71 -3.87 5.29
N SER A 128 -2.96 -3.00 4.63
CA SER A 128 -1.67 -3.32 4.02
C SER A 128 -0.55 -3.62 5.04
N MET A 129 -0.72 -3.26 6.29
CA MET A 129 0.21 -3.60 7.39
C MET A 129 -0.23 -4.83 8.18
N THR A 130 -1.47 -5.27 8.01
CA THR A 130 -2.03 -6.40 8.73
C THR A 130 -1.39 -7.72 8.28
N VAL A 131 -1.14 -8.63 9.22
CA VAL A 131 -0.66 -9.99 8.99
C VAL A 131 0.65 -10.05 8.18
N SER A 132 1.74 -9.52 8.74
CA SER A 132 3.09 -9.74 8.24
C SER A 132 3.54 -11.17 8.59
N HIS A 133 3.81 -12.03 7.59
CA HIS A 133 4.20 -13.42 7.80
C HIS A 133 5.33 -13.85 6.83
N ALA A 134 5.64 -15.14 6.74
CA ALA A 134 6.82 -15.64 6.04
C ALA A 134 6.96 -15.27 4.55
N ASN A 135 5.90 -14.84 3.87
CA ASN A 135 6.00 -14.32 2.50
C ASN A 135 6.42 -12.83 2.44
N ASP A 136 6.47 -12.16 3.60
CA ASP A 136 6.86 -10.76 3.73
C ASP A 136 8.35 -10.65 4.06
N SER A 137 9.12 -9.97 3.23
CA SER A 137 10.54 -9.72 3.50
C SER A 137 10.77 -8.98 4.81
N TYR A 138 9.85 -8.10 5.22
CA TYR A 138 9.94 -7.39 6.50
C TYR A 138 9.82 -8.33 7.70
N PHE A 139 9.01 -9.40 7.60
CA PHE A 139 8.95 -10.45 8.62
C PHE A 139 10.33 -11.04 8.90
N TRP A 140 11.08 -11.36 7.85
CA TRP A 140 12.42 -11.91 7.97
C TRP A 140 13.45 -10.91 8.48
N VAL A 141 13.34 -9.65 8.05
CA VAL A 141 14.20 -8.58 8.59
C VAL A 141 14.01 -8.47 10.10
N VAL A 142 12.78 -8.35 10.57
CA VAL A 142 12.52 -8.23 12.02
C VAL A 142 12.98 -9.48 12.78
N SER A 143 12.64 -10.68 12.30
CA SER A 143 13.00 -11.92 13.00
C SER A 143 14.52 -12.12 13.09
N GLN A 144 15.26 -11.87 12.00
CA GLN A 144 16.71 -12.05 11.96
C GLN A 144 17.47 -11.01 12.79
N PHE A 145 17.10 -9.73 12.68
CA PHE A 145 17.77 -8.67 13.45
C PHE A 145 17.43 -8.69 14.95
N SER A 146 16.35 -9.38 15.34
CA SER A 146 15.96 -9.55 16.73
C SER A 146 16.33 -10.92 17.30
N ASP A 147 17.08 -11.73 16.57
CA ASP A 147 17.48 -13.10 16.98
C ASP A 147 16.28 -13.99 17.39
N MET A 148 15.13 -13.78 16.75
CA MET A 148 13.91 -14.53 17.04
C MET A 148 13.89 -15.85 16.28
N GLU A 149 13.49 -16.92 16.96
CA GLU A 149 13.09 -18.13 16.24
C GLU A 149 11.84 -17.86 15.38
N THR A 150 11.74 -18.51 14.23
CA THR A 150 10.60 -18.32 13.30
C THR A 150 9.25 -18.48 14.01
N LYS A 151 9.15 -19.42 14.96
CA LYS A 151 7.95 -19.66 15.76
C LYS A 151 7.56 -18.44 16.61
N ASP A 152 8.53 -17.77 17.20
CA ASP A 152 8.29 -16.60 18.02
C ASP A 152 8.04 -15.36 17.15
N ALA A 153 8.69 -15.26 16.00
CA ALA A 153 8.39 -14.23 15.01
C ALA A 153 6.93 -14.28 14.54
N TYR A 154 6.35 -15.47 14.34
CA TYR A 154 4.92 -15.62 14.05
C TYR A 154 4.03 -15.11 15.19
N LYS A 155 4.39 -15.35 16.44
CA LYS A 155 3.61 -14.86 17.58
C LYS A 155 3.75 -13.34 17.76
N CYS A 156 4.99 -12.86 17.72
CA CYS A 156 5.29 -11.46 18.00
C CYS A 156 5.00 -10.58 16.77
N GLN A 157 5.70 -10.78 15.66
CA GLN A 157 5.61 -9.92 14.48
C GLN A 157 4.24 -10.03 13.79
N THR A 158 3.80 -11.27 13.48
CA THR A 158 2.50 -11.46 12.81
C THR A 158 1.34 -11.08 13.74
N GLY A 159 1.42 -11.48 15.02
CA GLY A 159 0.41 -11.12 16.00
C GLY A 159 0.29 -9.60 16.20
N MET A 160 1.42 -8.91 16.37
CA MET A 160 1.43 -7.46 16.58
C MET A 160 0.95 -6.68 15.36
N THR A 161 1.37 -7.06 14.15
CA THR A 161 0.87 -6.41 12.92
C THR A 161 -0.63 -6.65 12.71
N GLY A 162 -1.13 -7.83 13.09
CA GLY A 162 -2.56 -8.10 13.12
C GLY A 162 -3.32 -7.18 14.09
N VAL A 163 -2.84 -7.07 15.32
CA VAL A 163 -3.42 -6.16 16.33
C VAL A 163 -3.37 -4.71 15.87
N MET A 164 -2.24 -4.26 15.32
CA MET A 164 -2.09 -2.90 14.80
C MET A 164 -3.12 -2.59 13.70
N GLY A 165 -3.30 -3.49 12.75
CA GLY A 165 -4.28 -3.32 11.68
C GLY A 165 -5.71 -3.25 12.21
N ILE A 166 -6.08 -4.16 13.13
CA ILE A 166 -7.41 -4.17 13.75
C ILE A 166 -7.67 -2.91 14.56
N VAL A 167 -6.76 -2.51 15.41
CA VAL A 167 -6.91 -1.29 16.22
C VAL A 167 -7.04 -0.06 15.32
N THR A 168 -6.21 0.03 14.28
CA THR A 168 -6.25 1.16 13.35
C THR A 168 -7.58 1.23 12.60
N ILE A 169 -8.11 0.10 12.09
CA ILE A 169 -9.39 0.14 11.40
C ILE A 169 -10.57 0.46 12.32
N ILE A 170 -10.51 0.05 13.60
CA ILE A 170 -11.53 0.44 14.59
C ILE A 170 -11.49 1.96 14.81
N ILE A 171 -10.30 2.56 14.94
CA ILE A 171 -10.17 4.02 15.08
C ILE A 171 -10.70 4.73 13.83
N VAL A 172 -10.32 4.26 12.64
CA VAL A 172 -10.81 4.81 11.37
C VAL A 172 -12.34 4.72 11.27
N PHE A 173 -12.92 3.62 11.71
CA PHE A 173 -14.39 3.44 11.73
C PHE A 173 -15.06 4.40 12.70
N ILE A 174 -14.50 4.63 13.89
CA ILE A 174 -15.06 5.60 14.87
C ILE A 174 -15.04 7.03 14.31
N LEU A 175 -14.04 7.34 13.47
CA LEU A 175 -13.90 8.67 12.85
C LEU A 175 -14.70 8.83 11.55
N SER A 176 -15.24 7.76 10.98
CA SER A 176 -16.00 7.78 9.73
C SER A 176 -17.48 8.06 9.96
#